data_c7bea0683f7a2c219b375fbc6643c45f
#
_entry.id   c7bea0683f7a2c219b375fbc6643c45f
#
_cell.length_a   1.000
_cell.length_b   1.000
_cell.length_c   1.000
_cell.angle_alpha   90.00
_cell.angle_beta   90.00
_cell.angle_gamma   90.00
#
_symmetry.space_group_name_H-M   'P 1'
#
loop_
_entity.id
_entity.type
_entity.pdbx_description
1 polymer ?
#
loop_
_entity_poly.entity_id
_entity_poly.type
_entity_poly.pdbx_seq_one_letter_code
_entity_poly.pdbx_strand_id
1 'polypeptide(L)'
;MHDPARPAPWSVGTQSPSKPELYRELAAELDGLLADEPDFIANAANAAGAVFHALPDLNWAGFYFLHGAELVLGPFQGRPACTRIPIGKGVCGTAAAERRSVLVPDVEAFPGHIACDVASRSELVVPLFAGELLLGVLDLDSPVVGRFDAHDQAGCETLARVIERAFAMSLRAGGEATPDGIASLRSQ
;
A
#
# COMPACT_ATOMS: atom_id res chain seq x y z
N MET A 1 21.66 -22.10 -13.42
CA MET A 1 21.11 -23.42 -13.06
C MET A 1 20.29 -23.19 -11.79
N HIS A 2 18.96 -23.15 -11.89
CA HIS A 2 18.05 -22.83 -10.78
C HIS A 2 17.80 -24.13 -10.02
N ASP A 3 18.14 -24.18 -8.73
CA ASP A 3 17.85 -25.31 -7.86
C ASP A 3 16.38 -25.19 -7.36
N PRO A 4 15.46 -26.05 -7.83
CA PRO A 4 14.04 -25.98 -7.45
C PRO A 4 13.77 -26.48 -6.02
N ALA A 5 14.80 -26.91 -5.26
CA ALA A 5 14.66 -27.50 -3.93
C ALA A 5 15.07 -26.58 -2.78
N ARG A 6 15.41 -25.29 -3.04
CA ARG A 6 15.70 -24.36 -1.96
C ARG A 6 14.40 -23.84 -1.35
N PRO A 7 14.05 -24.24 -0.12
CA PRO A 7 12.89 -23.68 0.55
C PRO A 7 13.09 -22.16 0.73
N ALA A 8 12.00 -21.41 0.56
CA ALA A 8 12.02 -20.00 0.84
C ALA A 8 12.52 -19.74 2.29
N PRO A 9 13.29 -18.67 2.55
CA PRO A 9 13.95 -18.44 3.84
C PRO A 9 13.01 -18.32 5.05
N TRP A 10 11.70 -18.25 4.84
CA TRP A 10 10.65 -18.20 5.88
C TRP A 10 9.99 -19.54 6.21
N SER A 11 10.47 -20.67 5.68
CA SER A 11 9.91 -22.00 5.97
C SER A 11 10.57 -22.72 7.15
N VAL A 12 10.77 -22.06 8.27
CA VAL A 12 11.27 -22.69 9.51
C VAL A 12 10.26 -22.48 10.64
N GLY A 13 9.23 -23.33 10.66
CA GLY A 13 8.28 -23.40 11.77
C GLY A 13 7.01 -24.15 11.36
N THR A 14 6.56 -25.09 12.16
CA THR A 14 5.41 -25.96 11.91
C THR A 14 4.05 -25.28 12.09
N GLN A 15 4.01 -23.96 12.31
CA GLN A 15 2.79 -23.15 12.34
C GLN A 15 3.03 -21.86 11.55
N SER A 16 2.08 -21.50 10.68
CA SER A 16 2.09 -20.17 10.05
C SER A 16 2.04 -19.09 11.12
N PRO A 17 2.81 -18.00 11.00
CA PRO A 17 2.77 -16.91 11.96
C PRO A 17 1.34 -16.34 12.08
N SER A 18 0.99 -15.87 13.26
CA SER A 18 -0.25 -15.10 13.43
C SER A 18 -0.20 -13.81 12.61
N LYS A 19 -1.36 -13.25 12.21
CA LYS A 19 -1.38 -11.98 11.47
C LYS A 19 -0.53 -10.88 12.14
N PRO A 20 -0.63 -10.62 13.46
CA PRO A 20 0.22 -9.61 14.12
C PRO A 20 1.72 -9.90 14.02
N GLU A 21 2.14 -11.16 14.06
CA GLU A 21 3.55 -11.53 13.88
C GLU A 21 4.01 -11.31 12.45
N LEU A 22 3.22 -11.74 11.46
CA LEU A 22 3.49 -11.52 10.05
C LEU A 22 3.68 -10.04 9.73
N TYR A 23 2.77 -9.18 10.18
CA TYR A 23 2.87 -7.73 9.94
C TYR A 23 4.05 -7.08 10.66
N ARG A 24 4.41 -7.56 11.86
CA ARG A 24 5.60 -7.08 12.57
C ARG A 24 6.89 -7.44 11.82
N GLU A 25 6.99 -8.67 11.32
CA GLU A 25 8.14 -9.13 10.54
C GLU A 25 8.25 -8.37 9.23
N LEU A 26 7.15 -8.21 8.50
CA LEU A 26 7.10 -7.44 7.27
C LEU A 26 7.45 -5.95 7.51
N ALA A 27 7.01 -5.36 8.60
CA ALA A 27 7.37 -3.98 8.96
C ALA A 27 8.88 -3.83 9.19
N ALA A 28 9.51 -4.79 9.86
CA ALA A 28 10.96 -4.79 10.07
C ALA A 28 11.73 -5.00 8.76
N GLU A 29 11.26 -5.88 7.88
CA GLU A 29 11.83 -6.08 6.55
C GLU A 29 11.74 -4.81 5.70
N LEU A 30 10.58 -4.16 5.66
CA LEU A 30 10.39 -2.90 4.94
C LEU A 30 11.26 -1.78 5.51
N ASP A 31 11.38 -1.66 6.83
CA ASP A 31 12.23 -0.64 7.45
C ASP A 31 13.69 -0.77 6.98
N GLY A 32 14.22 -2.00 6.92
CA GLY A 32 15.55 -2.26 6.38
C GLY A 32 15.68 -2.07 4.87
N LEU A 33 14.66 -2.46 4.11
CA LEU A 33 14.67 -2.39 2.64
C LEU A 33 14.64 -0.94 2.14
N LEU A 34 13.92 -0.04 2.84
CA LEU A 34 13.68 1.34 2.42
C LEU A 34 14.65 2.36 3.06
N ALA A 35 15.51 1.93 4.02
CA ALA A 35 16.25 2.84 4.90
C ALA A 35 17.20 3.79 4.18
N ASP A 36 17.91 3.32 3.16
CA ASP A 36 19.01 4.05 2.51
C ASP A 36 18.66 4.53 1.08
N GLU A 37 17.45 4.29 0.62
CA GLU A 37 17.02 4.65 -0.74
C GLU A 37 16.32 6.02 -0.75
N PRO A 38 16.90 7.05 -1.39
CA PRO A 38 16.29 8.36 -1.47
C PRO A 38 15.23 8.49 -2.58
N ASP A 39 15.15 7.54 -3.52
CA ASP A 39 14.18 7.62 -4.61
C ASP A 39 12.80 7.16 -4.16
N PHE A 40 11.83 8.05 -4.31
CA PHE A 40 10.45 7.83 -3.89
C PHE A 40 9.77 6.69 -4.66
N ILE A 41 10.00 6.59 -5.97
CA ILE A 41 9.38 5.57 -6.83
C ILE A 41 10.00 4.20 -6.57
N ALA A 42 11.33 4.13 -6.38
CA ALA A 42 12.00 2.89 -6.02
C ALA A 42 11.49 2.35 -4.69
N ASN A 43 11.34 3.20 -3.68
CA ASN A 43 10.76 2.84 -2.38
C ASN A 43 9.32 2.35 -2.52
N ALA A 44 8.47 3.04 -3.28
CA ALA A 44 7.09 2.62 -3.51
C ALA A 44 7.03 1.27 -4.25
N ALA A 45 7.88 1.05 -5.26
CA ALA A 45 7.91 -0.19 -6.02
C ALA A 45 8.33 -1.39 -5.15
N ASN A 46 9.39 -1.21 -4.34
CA ASN A 46 9.85 -2.25 -3.42
C ASN A 46 8.82 -2.54 -2.32
N ALA A 47 8.18 -1.51 -1.77
CA ALA A 47 7.14 -1.69 -0.76
C ALA A 47 5.92 -2.43 -1.33
N ALA A 48 5.44 -2.08 -2.53
CA ALA A 48 4.35 -2.79 -3.20
C ALA A 48 4.70 -4.28 -3.44
N GLY A 49 5.93 -4.55 -3.88
CA GLY A 49 6.43 -5.91 -4.07
C GLY A 49 6.48 -6.71 -2.78
N ALA A 50 7.07 -6.16 -1.73
CA ALA A 50 7.19 -6.82 -0.43
C ALA A 50 5.81 -7.14 0.17
N VAL A 51 4.89 -6.18 0.17
CA VAL A 51 3.51 -6.37 0.67
C VAL A 51 2.78 -7.46 -0.12
N PHE A 52 2.82 -7.40 -1.46
CA PHE A 52 2.14 -8.36 -2.33
C PHE A 52 2.64 -9.79 -2.13
N HIS A 53 3.96 -9.99 -1.94
CA HIS A 53 4.54 -11.31 -1.77
C HIS A 53 4.43 -11.86 -0.35
N ALA A 54 4.38 -11.00 0.66
CA ALA A 54 4.31 -11.42 2.07
C ALA A 54 2.88 -11.74 2.51
N LEU A 55 1.87 -11.02 2.01
CA LEU A 55 0.48 -11.22 2.43
C LEU A 55 -0.24 -12.21 1.51
N PRO A 56 -0.81 -13.29 2.05
CA PRO A 56 -1.53 -14.28 1.25
C PRO A 56 -2.84 -13.74 0.69
N ASP A 57 -3.32 -14.36 -0.40
CA ASP A 57 -4.63 -14.11 -1.00
C ASP A 57 -4.86 -12.67 -1.50
N LEU A 58 -3.80 -11.98 -1.93
CA LEU A 58 -3.92 -10.71 -2.64
C LEU A 58 -3.94 -10.94 -4.15
N ASN A 59 -4.76 -10.19 -4.88
CA ASN A 59 -4.67 -10.06 -6.33
C ASN A 59 -4.10 -8.70 -6.76
N TRP A 60 -4.04 -7.72 -5.83
CA TRP A 60 -3.44 -6.42 -6.07
C TRP A 60 -2.88 -5.80 -4.78
N ALA A 61 -1.74 -5.11 -4.88
CA ALA A 61 -1.22 -4.24 -3.82
C ALA A 61 -0.38 -3.12 -4.44
N GLY A 62 -0.63 -1.88 -4.04
CA GLY A 62 0.09 -0.76 -4.61
C GLY A 62 -0.32 0.59 -4.05
N PHE A 63 0.07 1.62 -4.77
CA PHE A 63 -0.08 3.01 -4.35
C PHE A 63 -0.88 3.81 -5.34
N TYR A 64 -1.69 4.73 -4.80
CA TYR A 64 -2.21 5.86 -5.53
C TYR A 64 -1.75 7.14 -4.84
N PHE A 65 -1.14 8.06 -5.58
CA PHE A 65 -0.61 9.31 -5.05
C PHE A 65 -1.51 10.49 -5.36
N LEU A 66 -1.61 11.43 -4.42
CA LEU A 66 -2.44 12.60 -4.57
C LEU A 66 -1.82 13.59 -5.58
N HIS A 67 -2.60 13.93 -6.61
CA HIS A 67 -2.29 14.96 -7.59
C HIS A 67 -3.50 15.93 -7.71
N GLY A 68 -3.41 17.08 -7.08
CA GLY A 68 -4.52 18.03 -7.03
C GLY A 68 -5.76 17.43 -6.34
N ALA A 69 -6.85 17.21 -7.08
CA ALA A 69 -8.11 16.66 -6.56
C ALA A 69 -8.32 15.17 -6.91
N GLU A 70 -7.29 14.49 -7.39
CA GLU A 70 -7.35 13.09 -7.83
C GLU A 70 -6.21 12.27 -7.23
N LEU A 71 -6.45 10.98 -7.08
CA LEU A 71 -5.43 9.97 -6.86
C LEU A 71 -4.96 9.44 -8.20
N VAL A 72 -3.65 9.38 -8.42
CA VAL A 72 -3.02 8.86 -9.63
C VAL A 72 -2.26 7.59 -9.31
N LEU A 73 -2.42 6.57 -10.18
CA LEU A 73 -1.78 5.27 -10.03
C LEU A 73 -0.25 5.41 -9.91
N GLY A 74 0.29 4.85 -8.86
CA GLY A 74 1.71 4.70 -8.58
C GLY A 74 2.22 3.28 -8.82
N PRO A 75 3.38 2.90 -8.26
CA PRO A 75 3.88 1.53 -8.32
C PRO A 75 2.93 0.53 -7.66
N PHE A 76 2.77 -0.63 -8.30
CA PHE A 76 1.87 -1.69 -7.84
C PHE A 76 2.33 -3.08 -8.31
N GLN A 77 1.72 -4.12 -7.72
CA GLN A 77 1.77 -5.51 -8.13
C GLN A 77 0.33 -5.99 -8.40
N GLY A 78 0.13 -6.71 -9.48
CA GLY A 78 -1.19 -7.19 -9.90
C GLY A 78 -1.51 -6.84 -11.35
N ARG A 79 -2.81 -6.85 -11.69
CA ARG A 79 -3.28 -6.49 -13.03
C ARG A 79 -3.33 -4.97 -13.21
N PRO A 80 -3.32 -4.47 -14.47
CA PRO A 80 -3.57 -3.06 -14.76
C PRO A 80 -4.85 -2.57 -14.06
N ALA A 81 -4.76 -1.38 -13.45
CA ALA A 81 -5.82 -0.79 -12.65
C ALA A 81 -6.25 0.59 -13.18
N CYS A 82 -7.23 1.23 -12.53
CA CYS A 82 -7.67 2.57 -12.86
C CYS A 82 -6.52 3.56 -12.74
N THR A 83 -6.28 4.42 -13.73
CA THR A 83 -5.14 5.35 -13.69
C THR A 83 -5.41 6.58 -12.83
N ARG A 84 -6.69 6.97 -12.66
CA ARG A 84 -7.11 8.13 -11.86
C ARG A 84 -8.40 7.85 -11.12
N ILE A 85 -8.44 8.27 -9.85
CA ILE A 85 -9.59 8.12 -8.95
C ILE A 85 -9.85 9.48 -8.30
N PRO A 86 -11.01 10.11 -8.51
CA PRO A 86 -11.36 11.36 -7.84
C PRO A 86 -11.48 11.17 -6.32
N ILE A 87 -11.03 12.15 -5.54
CA ILE A 87 -11.20 12.16 -4.08
C ILE A 87 -12.69 12.03 -3.73
N GLY A 88 -13.01 11.14 -2.78
CA GLY A 88 -14.38 10.82 -2.37
C GLY A 88 -15.11 9.82 -3.27
N LYS A 89 -14.42 9.19 -4.25
CA LYS A 89 -15.00 8.16 -5.12
C LYS A 89 -14.31 6.81 -4.95
N GLY A 90 -15.08 5.74 -4.99
CA GLY A 90 -14.59 4.39 -4.70
C GLY A 90 -14.03 4.26 -3.29
N VAL A 91 -13.37 3.17 -2.99
CA VAL A 91 -12.78 2.94 -1.65
C VAL A 91 -11.55 3.80 -1.45
N CYS A 92 -10.63 3.83 -2.41
CA CYS A 92 -9.41 4.66 -2.37
C CYS A 92 -9.74 6.16 -2.20
N GLY A 93 -10.65 6.70 -3.02
CA GLY A 93 -11.05 8.11 -2.93
C GLY A 93 -11.76 8.42 -1.61
N THR A 94 -12.52 7.48 -1.06
CA THR A 94 -13.17 7.60 0.25
C THR A 94 -12.14 7.64 1.38
N ALA A 95 -11.17 6.71 1.39
CA ALA A 95 -10.10 6.68 2.39
C ALA A 95 -9.29 7.99 2.39
N ALA A 96 -8.98 8.51 1.20
CA ALA A 96 -8.28 9.78 1.03
C ALA A 96 -9.10 10.98 1.57
N ALA A 97 -10.41 11.04 1.25
CA ALA A 97 -11.31 12.12 1.70
C ALA A 97 -11.53 12.10 3.22
N GLU A 98 -11.74 10.92 3.79
CA GLU A 98 -11.99 10.74 5.22
C GLU A 98 -10.71 10.69 6.06
N ARG A 99 -9.54 10.60 5.41
CA ARG A 99 -8.22 10.57 6.05
C ARG A 99 -8.09 9.46 7.09
N ARG A 100 -8.71 8.32 6.83
CA ARG A 100 -8.69 7.12 7.67
C ARG A 100 -8.72 5.85 6.82
N SER A 101 -8.25 4.76 7.40
CA SER A 101 -8.32 3.44 6.76
C SER A 101 -9.78 3.05 6.50
N VAL A 102 -10.01 2.45 5.32
CA VAL A 102 -11.31 1.90 4.92
C VAL A 102 -11.14 0.42 4.64
N LEU A 103 -11.84 -0.40 5.42
CA LEU A 103 -11.88 -1.85 5.29
C LEU A 103 -13.23 -2.25 4.71
N VAL A 104 -13.23 -2.89 3.53
CA VAL A 104 -14.42 -3.32 2.80
C VAL A 104 -14.44 -4.85 2.70
N PRO A 105 -15.29 -5.52 3.48
CA PRO A 105 -15.38 -6.98 3.46
C PRO A 105 -15.92 -7.54 2.15
N ASP A 106 -16.80 -6.81 1.45
CA ASP A 106 -17.34 -7.17 0.14
C ASP A 106 -17.52 -5.91 -0.70
N VAL A 107 -16.72 -5.76 -1.75
CA VAL A 107 -16.72 -4.58 -2.61
C VAL A 107 -18.04 -4.42 -3.39
N GLU A 108 -18.79 -5.49 -3.62
CA GLU A 108 -20.11 -5.43 -4.27
C GLU A 108 -21.14 -4.72 -3.38
N ALA A 109 -20.95 -4.75 -2.06
CA ALA A 109 -21.80 -4.06 -1.10
C ALA A 109 -21.39 -2.61 -0.84
N PHE A 110 -20.22 -2.16 -1.34
CA PHE A 110 -19.72 -0.80 -1.10
C PHE A 110 -20.37 0.21 -2.05
N PRO A 111 -21.08 1.24 -1.54
CA PRO A 111 -21.75 2.22 -2.38
C PRO A 111 -20.77 3.01 -3.24
N GLY A 112 -20.96 2.97 -4.56
CA GLY A 112 -20.10 3.71 -5.50
C GLY A 112 -18.72 3.09 -5.70
N HIS A 113 -18.54 1.79 -5.40
CA HIS A 113 -17.33 1.05 -5.72
C HIS A 113 -16.94 1.23 -7.19
N ILE A 114 -15.66 1.46 -7.43
CA ILE A 114 -15.06 1.54 -8.77
C ILE A 114 -14.30 0.23 -8.98
N ALA A 115 -14.83 -0.67 -9.80
CA ALA A 115 -14.20 -1.95 -10.09
C ALA A 115 -12.97 -1.74 -11.00
N CYS A 116 -11.79 -1.58 -10.43
CA CYS A 116 -10.52 -1.52 -11.16
C CYS A 116 -10.05 -2.92 -11.60
N ASP A 117 -10.27 -3.95 -10.78
CA ASP A 117 -10.16 -5.36 -11.15
C ASP A 117 -11.45 -6.08 -10.79
N VAL A 118 -12.07 -6.73 -11.78
CA VAL A 118 -13.31 -7.53 -11.59
C VAL A 118 -13.11 -8.77 -10.72
N ALA A 119 -11.87 -9.17 -10.43
CA ALA A 119 -11.55 -10.28 -9.56
C ALA A 119 -11.54 -9.89 -8.08
N SER A 120 -11.44 -8.61 -7.74
CA SER A 120 -11.41 -8.14 -6.36
C SER A 120 -12.77 -8.29 -5.70
N ARG A 121 -12.80 -8.86 -4.49
CA ARG A 121 -13.99 -9.11 -3.69
C ARG A 121 -13.95 -8.44 -2.34
N SER A 122 -12.76 -8.18 -1.78
CA SER A 122 -12.58 -7.35 -0.59
C SER A 122 -11.38 -6.42 -0.79
N GLU A 123 -11.38 -5.31 -0.06
CA GLU A 123 -10.40 -4.23 -0.23
C GLU A 123 -10.05 -3.59 1.11
N LEU A 124 -8.79 -3.25 1.29
CA LEU A 124 -8.29 -2.48 2.44
C LEU A 124 -7.43 -1.34 1.95
N VAL A 125 -7.86 -0.12 2.22
CA VAL A 125 -7.14 1.10 1.85
C VAL A 125 -6.67 1.85 3.08
N VAL A 126 -5.38 2.22 3.10
CA VAL A 126 -4.76 2.96 4.20
C VAL A 126 -4.17 4.27 3.65
N PRO A 127 -4.61 5.44 4.13
CA PRO A 127 -4.04 6.72 3.70
C PRO A 127 -2.63 6.92 4.24
N LEU A 128 -1.79 7.58 3.46
CA LEU A 128 -0.38 7.86 3.73
C LEU A 128 -0.17 9.36 3.90
N PHE A 129 0.64 9.73 4.89
CA PHE A 129 0.86 11.13 5.26
C PHE A 129 2.34 11.51 5.37
N ALA A 130 2.64 12.79 5.16
CA ALA A 130 3.85 13.44 5.63
C ALA A 130 3.42 14.58 6.58
N GLY A 131 3.47 14.32 7.89
CA GLY A 131 2.83 15.18 8.88
C GLY A 131 1.32 15.28 8.64
N GLU A 132 0.81 16.48 8.41
CA GLU A 132 -0.62 16.71 8.11
C GLU A 132 -0.96 16.55 6.60
N LEU A 133 0.05 16.45 5.73
CA LEU A 133 -0.17 16.36 4.29
C LEU A 133 -0.52 14.93 3.88
N LEU A 134 -1.65 14.75 3.18
CA LEU A 134 -1.99 13.51 2.51
C LEU A 134 -1.08 13.33 1.28
N LEU A 135 -0.32 12.23 1.24
CA LEU A 135 0.52 11.85 0.10
C LEU A 135 -0.24 11.00 -0.92
N GLY A 136 -1.15 10.19 -0.44
CA GLY A 136 -1.90 9.22 -1.23
C GLY A 136 -2.46 8.10 -0.36
N VAL A 137 -2.60 6.92 -0.95
CA VAL A 137 -3.07 5.71 -0.25
C VAL A 137 -2.23 4.50 -0.62
N LEU A 138 -2.10 3.56 0.32
CA LEU A 138 -1.75 2.16 0.10
C LEU A 138 -3.05 1.39 -0.05
N ASP A 139 -3.18 0.66 -1.15
CA ASP A 139 -4.37 -0.08 -1.53
C ASP A 139 -4.05 -1.57 -1.66
N LEU A 140 -4.88 -2.43 -1.09
CA LEU A 140 -4.77 -3.88 -1.12
C LEU A 140 -6.11 -4.50 -1.50
N ASP A 141 -6.10 -5.30 -2.55
CA ASP A 141 -7.26 -6.08 -3.01
C ASP A 141 -7.07 -7.57 -2.81
N SER A 142 -8.18 -8.25 -2.58
CA SER A 142 -8.25 -9.71 -2.52
C SER A 142 -9.44 -10.27 -3.31
N PRO A 143 -9.27 -11.43 -3.97
CA PRO A 143 -10.38 -12.15 -4.61
C PRO A 143 -11.27 -12.89 -3.59
N VAL A 144 -10.97 -12.82 -2.30
CA VAL A 144 -11.69 -13.50 -1.23
C VAL A 144 -12.54 -12.51 -0.47
N VAL A 145 -13.85 -12.76 -0.36
CA VAL A 145 -14.75 -11.95 0.48
C VAL A 145 -14.32 -12.05 1.94
N GLY A 146 -14.22 -10.90 2.63
CA GLY A 146 -13.85 -10.85 4.04
C GLY A 146 -12.40 -11.25 4.33
N ARG A 147 -11.48 -11.17 3.34
CA ARG A 147 -10.05 -11.47 3.54
C ARG A 147 -9.44 -10.59 4.62
N PHE A 148 -9.79 -9.33 4.65
CA PHE A 148 -9.23 -8.36 5.58
C PHE A 148 -10.08 -8.25 6.86
N ASP A 149 -9.41 -8.20 8.01
CA ASP A 149 -9.98 -7.99 9.34
C ASP A 149 -9.26 -6.84 10.09
N ALA A 150 -9.62 -6.63 11.36
CA ALA A 150 -9.02 -5.58 12.19
C ALA A 150 -7.51 -5.78 12.42
N HIS A 151 -6.99 -7.02 12.38
CA HIS A 151 -5.55 -7.28 12.48
C HIS A 151 -4.83 -6.87 11.20
N ASP A 152 -5.44 -7.11 10.04
CA ASP A 152 -4.91 -6.65 8.76
C ASP A 152 -4.88 -5.12 8.71
N GLN A 153 -5.95 -4.46 9.13
CA GLN A 153 -6.00 -2.99 9.20
C GLN A 153 -4.89 -2.43 10.09
N ALA A 154 -4.78 -2.91 11.33
CA ALA A 154 -3.75 -2.44 12.26
C ALA A 154 -2.32 -2.74 11.75
N GLY A 155 -2.15 -3.88 11.10
CA GLY A 155 -0.92 -4.28 10.45
C GLY A 155 -0.55 -3.34 9.30
N CYS A 156 -1.46 -3.12 8.34
CA CYS A 156 -1.25 -2.22 7.22
C CYS A 156 -1.02 -0.77 7.65
N GLU A 157 -1.68 -0.28 8.71
CA GLU A 157 -1.39 1.02 9.31
C GLU A 157 0.03 1.09 9.90
N THR A 158 0.57 -0.05 10.38
CA THR A 158 1.97 -0.12 10.83
C THR A 158 2.93 -0.08 9.65
N LEU A 159 2.65 -0.81 8.54
CA LEU A 159 3.42 -0.73 7.31
C LEU A 159 3.39 0.70 6.72
N ALA A 160 2.21 1.34 6.72
CA ALA A 160 2.05 2.71 6.27
C ALA A 160 3.01 3.67 6.99
N ARG A 161 3.15 3.57 8.32
CA ARG A 161 4.10 4.39 9.09
C ARG A 161 5.58 4.16 8.71
N VAL A 162 5.96 2.94 8.34
CA VAL A 162 7.31 2.65 7.83
C VAL A 162 7.53 3.33 6.49
N ILE A 163 6.57 3.15 5.57
CA ILE A 163 6.59 3.72 4.22
C ILE A 163 6.60 5.26 4.27
N GLU A 164 5.78 5.87 5.13
CA GLU A 164 5.74 7.32 5.33
C GLU A 164 7.09 7.90 5.76
N ARG A 165 7.82 7.20 6.65
CA ARG A 165 9.18 7.62 7.05
C ARG A 165 10.14 7.62 5.86
N ALA A 166 10.13 6.56 5.06
CA ALA A 166 10.96 6.46 3.85
C ALA A 166 10.60 7.57 2.85
N PHE A 167 9.32 7.80 2.61
CA PHE A 167 8.85 8.87 1.72
C PHE A 167 9.23 10.27 2.23
N ALA A 168 9.13 10.50 3.55
CA ALA A 168 9.57 11.76 4.14
C ALA A 168 11.10 11.98 4.01
N MET A 169 11.90 10.93 4.00
CA MET A 169 13.34 11.02 3.71
C MET A 169 13.60 11.36 2.25
N SER A 170 12.92 10.67 1.31
CA SER A 170 13.00 10.94 -0.13
C SER A 170 12.65 12.41 -0.45
N LEU A 171 11.59 12.92 0.16
CA LEU A 171 11.17 14.32 0.00
C LEU A 171 12.24 15.33 0.46
N ARG A 172 12.90 15.06 1.59
CA ARG A 172 13.98 15.93 2.12
C ARG A 172 15.25 15.86 1.29
N ALA A 173 15.57 14.69 0.74
CA ALA A 173 16.76 14.49 -0.11
C ALA A 173 16.65 15.18 -1.48
N GLY A 174 15.49 15.71 -1.84
CA GLY A 174 15.32 16.43 -3.10
C GLY A 174 15.03 15.52 -4.30
N GLY A 175 14.55 14.32 -4.10
CA GLY A 175 14.17 13.38 -5.16
C GLY A 175 13.28 14.03 -6.22
N GLU A 176 13.65 13.94 -7.50
CA GLU A 176 12.93 14.62 -8.61
C GLU A 176 11.58 13.98 -8.97
N ALA A 177 11.34 12.75 -8.53
CA ALA A 177 10.15 11.97 -8.86
C ALA A 177 9.05 12.06 -7.78
N THR A 178 8.76 13.27 -7.29
CA THR A 178 7.66 13.46 -6.35
C THR A 178 6.36 13.82 -7.10
N PRO A 179 5.21 13.29 -6.69
CA PRO A 179 3.92 13.78 -7.18
C PRO A 179 3.79 15.30 -7.02
N ASP A 180 3.15 16.00 -7.97
CA ASP A 180 3.07 17.47 -8.02
C ASP A 180 2.56 18.13 -6.72
N GLY A 181 1.71 17.42 -5.93
CA GLY A 181 1.22 17.90 -4.63
C GLY A 181 2.30 17.98 -3.55
N ILE A 182 3.41 17.27 -3.70
CA ILE A 182 4.51 17.19 -2.73
C ILE A 182 5.59 18.25 -3.03
N ALA A 183 5.70 18.72 -4.28
CA ALA A 183 6.62 19.79 -4.67
C ALA A 183 6.39 21.09 -3.88
N SER A 184 5.18 21.33 -3.39
CA SER A 184 4.80 22.49 -2.56
C SER A 184 5.45 22.52 -1.16
N LEU A 185 5.93 21.38 -0.64
CA LEU A 185 6.58 21.34 0.69
C LEU A 185 8.00 21.91 0.70
N ARG A 186 8.61 22.15 -0.46
CA ARG A 186 9.99 22.68 -0.56
C ARG A 186 10.10 24.20 -0.38
N SER A 187 8.98 24.90 -0.34
CA SER A 187 8.92 26.37 -0.30
C SER A 187 8.40 26.93 1.03
N GLN A 188 8.28 26.12 2.07
CA GLN A 188 8.03 26.53 3.45
C GLN A 188 9.16 26.05 4.37
#